data_025b05dce45f6e0d92ba2e7533406b95
#
_entry.id   025b05dce45f6e0d92ba2e7533406b95
#
_cell.length_a   1.000
_cell.length_b   1.000
_cell.length_c   1.000
_cell.angle_alpha   90.00
_cell.angle_beta   90.00
_cell.angle_gamma   90.00
#
_symmetry.space_group_name_H-M   'P 1'
#
loop_
_entity.id
_entity.type
_entity.pdbx_description
1 polymer ?
#
loop_
_entity_poly.entity_id
_entity_poly.type
_entity_poly.pdbx_seq_one_letter_code
_entity_poly.pdbx_strand_id
1 'polypeptide(L)'
;MNIDIKLHKSDLPEDLDLGNIIAVDGEFMGLNVKRDPLCLIQISTGNSDAHIIQLDREKYNAPNLSKVLSDESITKIFHYGRADMAHIKYYLKTETKNILDTLSLIHI
;
A
#
# COMPACT_ATOMS: atom_id res chain seq x y z
N MET A 1 8.28 23.09 -1.99
CA MET A 1 7.08 22.35 -1.58
C MET A 1 7.41 21.49 -0.38
N ASN A 2 6.64 21.62 0.68
CA ASN A 2 6.83 20.80 1.87
C ASN A 2 5.92 19.57 1.80
N ILE A 3 6.52 18.38 1.98
CA ILE A 3 5.77 17.12 2.06
C ILE A 3 5.68 16.76 3.54
N ASP A 4 4.46 16.51 4.01
CA ASP A 4 4.22 16.05 5.38
C ASP A 4 4.30 14.52 5.39
N ILE A 5 5.36 13.99 6.00
CA ILE A 5 5.60 12.55 6.07
C ILE A 5 5.23 12.05 7.47
N LYS A 6 4.32 11.09 7.52
CA LYS A 6 3.88 10.46 8.77
C LYS A 6 4.25 9.00 8.79
N LEU A 7 4.96 8.59 9.83
CA LEU A 7 5.36 7.20 10.03
C LEU A 7 4.36 6.51 10.96
N HIS A 8 3.85 5.38 10.51
CA HIS A 8 2.94 4.54 11.30
C HIS A 8 3.57 3.18 11.51
N LYS A 9 3.46 2.65 12.72
CA LYS A 9 3.94 1.31 13.02
C LYS A 9 2.80 0.32 12.93
N SER A 10 3.02 -0.75 12.20
CA SER A 10 2.16 -1.92 12.05
C SER A 10 0.89 -1.69 11.24
N ASP A 11 0.24 -0.55 11.33
CA ASP A 11 -1.03 -0.28 10.64
C ASP A 11 -1.27 1.22 10.51
N LEU A 12 -2.26 1.59 9.70
CA LEU A 12 -2.76 2.96 9.63
C LEU A 12 -3.69 3.25 10.82
N PRO A 13 -3.83 4.53 11.20
CA PRO A 13 -4.88 4.91 12.14
C PRO A 13 -6.26 4.57 11.60
N GLU A 14 -7.18 4.26 12.52
CA GLU A 14 -8.58 4.05 12.17
C GLU A 14 -9.20 5.36 11.66
N ASP A 15 -10.09 5.25 10.68
CA ASP A 15 -10.86 6.38 10.13
C ASP A 15 -10.01 7.52 9.53
N LEU A 16 -8.81 7.18 9.06
CA LEU A 16 -7.98 8.16 8.34
C LEU A 16 -8.55 8.41 6.94
N ASP A 17 -8.85 9.66 6.63
CA ASP A 17 -9.36 10.04 5.30
C ASP A 17 -8.17 10.28 4.37
N LEU A 18 -8.00 9.37 3.42
CA LEU A 18 -6.95 9.46 2.39
C LEU A 18 -7.48 9.98 1.06
N GLY A 19 -8.78 10.32 1.00
CA GLY A 19 -9.41 10.66 -0.27
C GLY A 19 -9.74 9.43 -1.08
N ASN A 20 -10.06 9.64 -2.36
CA ASN A 20 -10.50 8.55 -3.25
C ASN A 20 -9.48 8.14 -4.30
N ILE A 21 -8.30 8.75 -4.29
CA ILE A 21 -7.18 8.39 -5.18
C ILE A 21 -5.90 8.47 -4.36
N ILE A 22 -5.16 7.37 -4.31
CA ILE A 22 -3.89 7.30 -3.59
C ILE A 22 -2.84 6.62 -4.46
N ALA A 23 -1.58 7.01 -4.29
CA ALA A 23 -0.45 6.29 -4.86
C ALA A 23 0.10 5.34 -3.82
N VAL A 24 0.38 4.11 -4.21
CA VAL A 24 0.85 3.06 -3.31
C VAL A 24 2.15 2.47 -3.83
N ASP A 25 3.12 2.33 -2.94
CA ASP A 25 4.40 1.71 -3.24
C ASP A 25 4.81 0.82 -2.07
N GLY A 26 5.37 -0.34 -2.37
CA GLY A 26 5.83 -1.29 -1.36
C GLY A 26 7.33 -1.44 -1.39
N GLU A 27 7.93 -1.64 -0.23
CA GLU A 27 9.33 -2.03 -0.09
C GLU A 27 9.40 -3.45 0.46
N PHE A 28 10.13 -4.31 -0.24
CA PHE A 28 10.27 -5.71 0.14
C PHE A 28 11.72 -6.15 -0.09
N MET A 29 12.09 -7.27 0.54
CA MET A 29 13.48 -7.71 0.56
C MET A 29 13.98 -8.21 -0.79
N GLY A 30 13.10 -8.49 -1.73
CA GLY A 30 13.40 -8.99 -3.06
C GLY A 30 12.14 -9.44 -3.76
N LEU A 31 12.29 -10.03 -4.95
CA LEU A 31 11.15 -10.33 -5.82
C LEU A 31 10.52 -11.71 -5.57
N ASN A 32 11.17 -12.57 -4.79
CA ASN A 32 10.58 -13.87 -4.45
C ASN A 32 9.62 -13.71 -3.29
N VAL A 33 8.32 -13.73 -3.57
CA VAL A 33 7.27 -13.45 -2.59
C VAL A 33 7.40 -14.32 -1.34
N LYS A 34 7.68 -15.61 -1.50
CA LYS A 34 7.76 -16.52 -0.35
C LYS A 34 8.99 -16.31 0.53
N ARG A 35 10.09 -15.86 -0.07
CA ARG A 35 11.37 -15.69 0.62
C ARG A 35 11.58 -14.27 1.11
N ASP A 36 11.14 -13.29 0.34
CA ASP A 36 11.49 -11.89 0.51
C ASP A 36 10.33 -11.10 1.10
N PRO A 37 10.33 -10.89 2.44
CA PRO A 37 9.17 -10.31 3.10
C PRO A 37 8.90 -8.86 2.70
N LEU A 38 7.61 -8.51 2.74
CA LEU A 38 7.16 -7.13 2.61
C LEU A 38 7.52 -6.36 3.88
N CYS A 39 8.20 -5.23 3.75
CA CYS A 39 8.72 -4.48 4.89
C CYS A 39 7.88 -3.25 5.21
N LEU A 40 7.54 -2.47 4.20
CA LEU A 40 6.74 -1.27 4.40
C LEU A 40 5.87 -0.97 3.19
N ILE A 41 4.82 -0.20 3.44
CA ILE A 41 3.95 0.36 2.40
C ILE A 41 4.01 1.88 2.53
N GLN A 42 4.16 2.56 1.41
CA GLN A 42 4.07 4.01 1.35
C GLN A 42 2.80 4.40 0.60
N ILE A 43 2.04 5.31 1.18
CA ILE A 43 0.82 5.85 0.58
C ILE A 43 0.99 7.35 0.45
N SER A 44 0.74 7.87 -0.75
CA SER A 44 0.75 9.31 -1.01
C SER A 44 -0.64 9.75 -1.45
N THR A 45 -1.13 10.82 -0.86
CA THR A 45 -2.40 11.45 -1.27
C THR A 45 -2.11 12.59 -2.23
N GLY A 46 -3.13 13.17 -2.81
CA GLY A 46 -2.97 14.32 -3.69
C GLY A 46 -2.67 15.64 -2.94
N ASN A 47 -2.59 15.62 -1.62
CA ASN A 47 -2.48 16.81 -0.78
C ASN A 47 -1.10 17.00 -0.13
N SER A 48 -0.05 16.51 -0.76
CA SER A 48 1.33 16.58 -0.26
C SER A 48 1.55 15.80 1.04
N ASP A 49 0.69 14.85 1.34
CA ASP A 49 0.84 13.96 2.48
C ASP A 49 1.42 12.62 2.02
N ALA A 50 2.36 12.10 2.80
CA ALA A 50 2.88 10.76 2.61
C ALA A 50 2.78 9.98 3.92
N HIS A 51 2.29 8.76 3.84
CA HIS A 51 2.16 7.87 4.98
C HIS A 51 3.04 6.65 4.74
N ILE A 52 3.93 6.38 5.67
CA ILE A 52 4.79 5.19 5.62
C ILE A 52 4.32 4.25 6.72
N ILE A 53 3.92 3.05 6.34
CA ILE A 53 3.46 2.03 7.27
C ILE A 53 4.58 0.99 7.38
N GLN A 54 5.24 0.97 8.53
CA GLN A 54 6.26 -0.02 8.84
C GLN A 54 5.57 -1.28 9.37
N LEU A 55 5.52 -2.32 8.55
CA LEU A 55 4.75 -3.52 8.85
C LEU A 55 5.41 -4.35 9.96
N ASP A 56 4.57 -5.00 10.77
CA ASP A 56 5.02 -6.00 11.74
C ASP A 56 5.31 -7.30 10.99
N ARG A 57 6.58 -7.60 10.79
CA ARG A 57 7.02 -8.74 9.99
C ARG A 57 6.79 -10.10 10.67
N GLU A 58 6.37 -10.11 11.93
CA GLU A 58 6.02 -11.34 12.62
C GLU A 58 4.55 -11.70 12.45
N LYS A 59 3.67 -10.71 12.56
CA LYS A 59 2.22 -10.95 12.56
C LYS A 59 1.50 -10.44 11.31
N TYR A 60 2.02 -9.41 10.67
CA TYR A 60 1.40 -8.79 9.49
C TYR A 60 -0.08 -8.44 9.70
N ASN A 61 -0.41 -7.95 10.90
CA ASN A 61 -1.78 -7.57 11.23
C ASN A 61 -1.97 -6.06 11.00
N ALA A 62 -2.58 -5.72 9.87
CA ALA A 62 -2.80 -4.32 9.49
C ALA A 62 -4.22 -4.16 8.93
N PRO A 63 -5.25 -4.28 9.78
CA PRO A 63 -6.63 -4.28 9.31
C PRO A 63 -7.07 -2.96 8.68
N ASN A 64 -6.59 -1.83 9.16
CA ASN A 64 -6.97 -0.53 8.58
C ASN A 64 -6.33 -0.32 7.22
N LEU A 65 -5.06 -0.70 7.06
CA LEU A 65 -4.38 -0.68 5.77
C LEU A 65 -5.07 -1.62 4.78
N SER A 66 -5.39 -2.85 5.22
CA SER A 66 -6.09 -3.82 4.38
C SER A 66 -7.45 -3.31 3.92
N LYS A 67 -8.17 -2.62 4.79
CA LYS A 67 -9.46 -2.02 4.45
C LYS A 67 -9.31 -0.97 3.34
N VAL A 68 -8.30 -0.11 3.43
CA VAL A 68 -8.00 0.90 2.40
C VAL A 68 -7.66 0.23 1.07
N LEU A 69 -6.78 -0.77 1.09
CA LEU A 69 -6.32 -1.44 -0.13
C LEU A 69 -7.44 -2.21 -0.82
N SER A 70 -8.40 -2.76 -0.08
CA SER A 70 -9.51 -3.52 -0.64
C SER A 70 -10.76 -2.68 -0.93
N ASP A 71 -10.73 -1.39 -0.60
CA ASP A 71 -11.88 -0.49 -0.79
C ASP A 71 -12.01 -0.11 -2.26
N GLU A 72 -13.10 -0.54 -2.90
CA GLU A 72 -13.34 -0.28 -4.31
C GLU A 72 -13.59 1.20 -4.63
N SER A 73 -13.96 2.00 -3.64
CA SER A 73 -14.17 3.44 -3.83
C SER A 73 -12.88 4.24 -3.87
N ILE A 74 -11.75 3.63 -3.52
CA ILE A 74 -10.44 4.26 -3.55
C ILE A 74 -9.62 3.68 -4.70
N THR A 75 -9.20 4.53 -5.63
CA THR A 75 -8.30 4.12 -6.71
C THR A 75 -6.87 4.11 -6.20
N LYS A 76 -6.17 2.98 -6.34
CA LYS A 76 -4.78 2.81 -5.97
C LYS A 76 -3.91 2.87 -7.21
N ILE A 77 -3.05 3.86 -7.28
CA ILE A 77 -2.13 4.02 -8.38
C ILE A 77 -0.81 3.35 -8.00
N PHE A 78 -0.41 2.37 -8.80
CA PHE A 78 0.89 1.71 -8.68
C PHE A 78 1.74 2.06 -9.89
N HIS A 79 3.05 2.04 -9.71
CA HIS A 79 3.98 2.09 -10.82
C HIS A 79 4.67 0.74 -10.91
N TYR A 80 4.33 -0.03 -11.96
CA TYR A 80 4.81 -1.40 -12.15
C TYR A 80 4.50 -2.27 -10.92
N GLY A 81 3.23 -2.30 -10.55
CA GLY A 81 2.79 -2.79 -9.24
C GLY A 81 2.60 -4.29 -9.10
N ARG A 82 2.97 -5.10 -10.11
CA ARG A 82 2.73 -6.55 -10.05
C ARG A 82 3.39 -7.21 -8.84
N ALA A 83 4.65 -6.87 -8.57
CA ALA A 83 5.37 -7.40 -7.41
C ALA A 83 4.80 -6.88 -6.10
N ASP A 84 4.42 -5.60 -6.06
CA ASP A 84 3.80 -4.99 -4.88
C ASP A 84 2.50 -5.71 -4.51
N MET A 85 1.64 -5.94 -5.49
CA MET A 85 0.36 -6.62 -5.27
C MET A 85 0.54 -8.06 -4.82
N ALA A 86 1.52 -8.77 -5.37
CA ALA A 86 1.82 -10.15 -4.97
C ALA A 86 2.28 -10.22 -3.51
N HIS A 87 3.14 -9.29 -3.08
CA HIS A 87 3.61 -9.23 -1.70
C HIS A 87 2.48 -8.84 -0.75
N ILE A 88 1.65 -7.88 -1.13
CA ILE A 88 0.49 -7.47 -0.32
C ILE A 88 -0.46 -8.66 -0.13
N LYS A 89 -0.78 -9.38 -1.19
CA LYS A 89 -1.67 -10.53 -1.11
C LYS A 89 -1.09 -11.63 -0.22
N TYR A 90 0.19 -11.92 -0.38
CA TYR A 90 0.84 -13.00 0.37
C TYR A 90 0.99 -12.68 1.86
N TYR A 91 1.49 -11.49 2.19
CA TYR A 91 1.80 -11.14 3.57
C TYR A 91 0.63 -10.53 4.33
N LEU A 92 -0.13 -9.65 3.72
CA LEU A 92 -1.27 -9.02 4.36
C LEU A 92 -2.59 -9.76 4.13
N LYS A 93 -2.58 -10.82 3.31
CA LYS A 93 -3.78 -11.59 2.97
C LYS A 93 -4.90 -10.69 2.44
N THR A 94 -4.51 -9.67 1.69
CA THR A 94 -5.40 -8.64 1.21
C THR A 94 -5.41 -8.63 -0.31
N GLU A 95 -6.60 -8.60 -0.89
CA GLU A 95 -6.76 -8.40 -2.32
C GLU A 95 -6.96 -6.92 -2.59
N THR A 96 -5.99 -6.31 -3.28
CA THR A 96 -6.05 -4.91 -3.63
C THR A 96 -7.05 -4.70 -4.77
N LYS A 97 -7.97 -3.77 -4.61
CA LYS A 97 -9.02 -3.52 -5.58
C LYS A 97 -8.96 -2.10 -6.14
N ASN A 98 -9.45 -1.90 -7.34
CA ASN A 98 -9.47 -0.63 -8.06
C ASN A 98 -8.06 -0.09 -8.26
N ILE A 99 -7.28 -0.82 -9.07
CA ILE A 99 -5.86 -0.55 -9.30
C ILE A 99 -5.67 0.08 -10.69
N LEU A 100 -4.88 1.14 -10.74
CA LEU A 100 -4.35 1.70 -11.97
C LEU A 100 -2.83 1.55 -11.94
N ASP A 101 -2.28 0.78 -12.87
CA ASP A 101 -0.83 0.64 -12.99
C ASP A 101 -0.33 1.58 -14.09
N THR A 102 0.44 2.58 -13.69
CA THR A 102 0.86 3.65 -14.62
C THR A 102 1.84 3.16 -15.68
N LEU A 103 2.63 2.13 -15.38
CA LEU A 103 3.58 1.61 -16.38
C LEU A 103 2.88 0.86 -17.50
N SER A 104 1.92 0.01 -17.15
CA SER A 104 1.17 -0.77 -18.14
C SER A 104 -0.06 -0.05 -18.69
N LEU A 105 -0.47 1.05 -18.04
CA LEU A 105 -1.68 1.80 -18.37
C LEU A 105 -2.94 0.94 -18.32
N ILE A 106 -2.93 -0.09 -17.49
CA ILE A 106 -4.06 -1.00 -17.33
C ILE A 106 -4.78 -0.71 -16.03
N HIS A 107 -6.10 -0.57 -16.12
CA HIS A 107 -6.96 -0.44 -14.96
C HIS A 107 -7.54 -1.81 -14.63
N ILE A 108 -7.16 -2.30 -13.46
CA ILE A 108 -7.53 -3.65 -13.01
C ILE A 108 -8.58 -3.58 -11.91
#